data_e32a32d7b101d35f8225f58723778caf
#
_entry.id   e32a32d7b101d35f8225f58723778caf
#
_cell.length_a   1.000
_cell.length_b   1.000
_cell.length_c   1.000
_cell.angle_alpha   90.00
_cell.angle_beta   90.00
_cell.angle_gamma   90.00
#
_symmetry.space_group_name_H-M   'P 1'
#
loop_
_entity.id
_entity.type
_entity.pdbx_description
1 polymer ?
#
loop_
_entity_poly.entity_id
_entity_poly.type
_entity_poly.pdbx_seq_one_letter_code
_entity_poly.pdbx_strand_id
1 'polypeptide(L)'
;MVNDINFVRGYMLDLNIPIGHTKRLNCPICNGYKTFTATNNMGMLVWNCYKASCNIKGNTKVRLSADDIKTAKSQKENESPPCTAFVLPEYIVPHNNRKKLIEFCNTWSLDPTELDLHYDVKEDRVVFLIKDGNKVVDATGRALTSRLPKWKRYGNNPLPYHYGSGTVGVVVEDCVSAARIGGK
;
A
#
# COMPACT_ATOMS: atom_id res chain seq x y z
N MET A 1 -30.39 7.75 14.76
CA MET A 1 -29.59 7.54 13.51
C MET A 1 -29.48 8.79 12.64
N VAL A 2 -30.53 9.50 12.29
CA VAL A 2 -30.40 10.72 11.42
C VAL A 2 -29.67 11.85 12.15
N ASN A 3 -29.90 12.05 13.43
CA ASN A 3 -29.19 13.05 14.23
C ASN A 3 -27.70 12.77 14.37
N ASP A 4 -27.30 11.50 14.43
CA ASP A 4 -25.90 11.11 14.56
C ASP A 4 -25.07 11.42 13.31
N ILE A 5 -25.67 11.24 12.11
CA ILE A 5 -24.97 11.53 10.84
C ILE A 5 -24.75 13.03 10.68
N ASN A 6 -25.72 13.87 11.02
CA ASN A 6 -25.60 15.32 10.93
C ASN A 6 -24.59 15.86 11.94
N PHE A 7 -24.58 15.30 13.14
CA PHE A 7 -23.57 15.60 14.16
C PHE A 7 -22.16 15.25 13.65
N VAL A 8 -21.99 14.03 13.09
CA VAL A 8 -20.69 13.60 12.56
C VAL A 8 -20.26 14.44 11.36
N ARG A 9 -21.19 14.91 10.52
CA ARG A 9 -20.85 15.86 9.43
C ARG A 9 -20.27 17.17 9.97
N GLY A 10 -20.89 17.77 10.98
CA GLY A 10 -20.39 18.96 11.65
C GLY A 10 -18.99 18.71 12.23
N TYR A 11 -18.87 17.64 13.02
CA TYR A 11 -17.58 17.21 13.58
C TYR A 11 -16.47 17.04 12.53
N MET A 12 -16.80 16.45 11.37
CA MET A 12 -15.84 16.26 10.27
C MET A 12 -15.38 17.59 9.65
N LEU A 13 -16.25 18.57 9.55
CA LEU A 13 -15.92 19.91 9.05
C LEU A 13 -14.97 20.65 10.02
N ASP A 14 -15.20 20.50 11.33
CA ASP A 14 -14.38 21.12 12.37
C ASP A 14 -12.98 20.50 12.51
N LEU A 15 -12.80 19.25 12.04
CA LEU A 15 -11.49 18.56 12.10
C LEU A 15 -10.42 19.17 11.21
N ASN A 16 -10.76 20.02 10.26
CA ASN A 16 -9.85 20.68 9.32
C ASN A 16 -8.75 19.73 8.81
N ILE A 17 -9.16 18.62 8.22
CA ILE A 17 -8.24 17.62 7.68
C ILE A 17 -7.68 18.14 6.35
N PRO A 18 -6.35 18.30 6.20
CA PRO A 18 -5.75 18.70 4.93
C PRO A 18 -6.07 17.72 3.81
N ILE A 19 -6.05 18.20 2.57
CA ILE A 19 -6.31 17.36 1.38
C ILE A 19 -5.30 16.22 1.32
N GLY A 20 -5.77 14.99 1.04
CA GLY A 20 -4.96 13.79 0.96
C GLY A 20 -4.61 13.16 2.31
N HIS A 21 -4.93 13.80 3.42
CA HIS A 21 -4.59 13.29 4.75
C HIS A 21 -5.72 12.46 5.37
N THR A 22 -5.28 11.53 6.23
CA THR A 22 -6.16 10.67 7.03
C THR A 22 -5.81 10.82 8.50
N LYS A 23 -6.83 11.02 9.33
CA LYS A 23 -6.72 11.00 10.80
C LYS A 23 -7.45 9.79 11.36
N ARG A 24 -6.85 9.14 12.36
CA ARG A 24 -7.47 8.06 13.12
C ARG A 24 -7.73 8.53 14.54
N LEU A 25 -9.00 8.54 14.93
CA LEU A 25 -9.52 9.20 16.13
C LEU A 25 -10.42 8.25 16.93
N ASN A 26 -10.76 8.67 18.14
CA ASN A 26 -11.85 8.03 18.87
C ASN A 26 -13.18 8.35 18.18
N CYS A 27 -14.07 7.38 18.12
CA CYS A 27 -15.36 7.59 17.46
C CYS A 27 -16.22 8.59 18.27
N PRO A 28 -16.73 9.67 17.65
CA PRO A 28 -17.54 10.67 18.37
C PRO A 28 -18.92 10.15 18.79
N ILE A 29 -19.34 8.99 18.30
CA ILE A 29 -20.64 8.38 18.63
C ILE A 29 -20.51 7.26 19.67
N CYS A 30 -19.58 6.32 19.45
CA CYS A 30 -19.46 5.14 20.32
C CYS A 30 -18.25 5.18 21.25
N ASN A 31 -17.48 6.26 21.26
CA ASN A 31 -16.25 6.46 22.03
C ASN A 31 -15.20 5.33 21.86
N GLY A 32 -15.31 4.52 20.79
CA GLY A 32 -14.33 3.48 20.50
C GLY A 32 -12.94 4.07 20.30
N TYR A 33 -11.96 3.60 21.07
CA TYR A 33 -10.58 4.09 21.04
C TYR A 33 -9.95 3.84 19.67
N LYS A 34 -9.57 4.92 18.95
CA LYS A 34 -8.95 4.90 17.62
C LYS A 34 -9.69 4.02 16.59
N THR A 35 -11.03 3.93 16.70
CA THR A 35 -11.84 3.15 15.75
C THR A 35 -12.42 3.98 14.62
N PHE A 36 -12.31 5.30 14.68
CA PHE A 36 -12.86 6.21 13.69
C PHE A 36 -11.76 6.72 12.77
N THR A 37 -11.92 6.49 11.48
CA THR A 37 -11.02 7.01 10.45
C THR A 37 -11.72 8.11 9.66
N ALA A 38 -11.05 9.24 9.51
CA ALA A 38 -11.51 10.41 8.80
C ALA A 38 -10.47 10.80 7.74
N THR A 39 -10.88 10.89 6.48
CA THR A 39 -10.00 11.18 5.33
C THR A 39 -10.56 12.33 4.51
N ASN A 40 -9.70 13.24 4.08
CA ASN A 40 -10.04 14.25 3.06
C ASN A 40 -9.48 13.82 1.70
N ASN A 41 -10.34 13.25 0.87
CA ASN A 41 -9.97 12.86 -0.49
C ASN A 41 -10.42 13.96 -1.47
N MET A 42 -9.50 14.89 -1.77
CA MET A 42 -9.73 15.98 -2.73
C MET A 42 -11.05 16.75 -2.48
N GLY A 43 -11.29 17.15 -1.23
CA GLY A 43 -12.51 17.84 -0.82
C GLY A 43 -13.72 16.94 -0.55
N MET A 44 -13.57 15.65 -0.69
CA MET A 44 -14.53 14.69 -0.18
C MET A 44 -14.05 14.19 1.18
N LEU A 45 -14.68 14.66 2.26
CA LEU A 45 -14.47 14.12 3.59
C LEU A 45 -15.19 12.79 3.71
N VAL A 46 -14.46 11.71 3.96
CA VAL A 46 -15.00 10.36 4.13
C VAL A 46 -14.67 9.85 5.52
N TRP A 47 -15.60 9.19 6.17
CA TRP A 47 -15.38 8.60 7.49
C TRP A 47 -16.01 7.24 7.65
N ASN A 48 -15.40 6.45 8.53
CA ASN A 48 -15.91 5.15 8.92
C ASN A 48 -15.47 4.80 10.35
N CYS A 49 -16.36 4.19 11.14
CA CYS A 49 -16.02 3.57 12.41
C CYS A 49 -15.89 2.06 12.22
N TYR A 50 -14.76 1.49 12.63
CA TYR A 50 -14.45 0.06 12.52
C TYR A 50 -14.88 -0.77 13.74
N LYS A 51 -15.56 -0.17 14.73
CA LYS A 51 -16.13 -0.93 15.85
C LYS A 51 -17.38 -1.68 15.37
N ALA A 52 -17.40 -2.99 15.54
CA ALA A 52 -18.46 -3.86 15.02
C ALA A 52 -19.88 -3.45 15.44
N SER A 53 -20.03 -2.86 16.64
CA SER A 53 -21.32 -2.37 17.17
C SER A 53 -21.67 -0.94 16.73
N CYS A 54 -20.85 -0.29 15.88
CA CYS A 54 -21.04 1.09 15.45
C CYS A 54 -21.07 1.17 13.93
N ASN A 55 -22.22 1.54 13.39
CA ASN A 55 -22.42 1.62 11.94
C ASN A 55 -22.24 3.04 11.37
N ILE A 56 -21.52 3.93 12.10
CA ILE A 56 -21.28 5.29 11.64
C ILE A 56 -20.26 5.30 10.52
N LYS A 57 -20.76 5.64 9.33
CA LYS A 57 -19.97 5.88 8.12
C LYS A 57 -20.66 6.91 7.24
N GLY A 58 -19.92 7.60 6.41
CA GLY A 58 -20.51 8.57 5.51
C GLY A 58 -19.48 9.43 4.81
N ASN A 59 -19.97 10.43 4.12
CA ASN A 59 -19.16 11.43 3.45
C ASN A 59 -19.84 12.80 3.45
N THR A 60 -19.05 13.84 3.21
CA THR A 60 -19.53 15.21 2.94
C THR A 60 -18.53 15.92 2.04
N LYS A 61 -19.01 16.88 1.24
CA LYS A 61 -18.16 17.67 0.36
C LYS A 61 -17.75 18.97 1.06
N VAL A 62 -16.49 19.36 0.88
CA VAL A 62 -15.95 20.67 1.23
C VAL A 62 -15.62 21.41 -0.06
N ARG A 63 -15.96 22.69 -0.15
CA ARG A 63 -15.52 23.52 -1.26
C ARG A 63 -14.02 23.73 -1.15
N LEU A 64 -13.30 23.39 -2.18
CA LEU A 64 -11.86 23.66 -2.30
C LEU A 64 -11.67 24.96 -3.07
N SER A 65 -10.73 25.78 -2.61
CA SER A 65 -10.20 26.89 -3.39
C SER A 65 -9.17 26.40 -4.40
N ALA A 66 -8.89 27.20 -5.42
CA ALA A 66 -7.81 26.91 -6.37
C ALA A 66 -6.43 26.80 -5.67
N ASP A 67 -6.25 27.55 -4.59
CA ASP A 67 -4.99 27.54 -3.80
C ASP A 67 -4.87 26.28 -2.96
N ASP A 68 -5.98 25.74 -2.41
CA ASP A 68 -5.97 24.46 -1.71
C ASP A 68 -5.51 23.32 -2.63
N ILE A 69 -5.98 23.34 -3.89
CA ILE A 69 -5.62 22.32 -4.89
C ILE A 69 -4.13 22.46 -5.29
N LYS A 70 -3.63 23.68 -5.47
CA LYS A 70 -2.21 23.93 -5.77
C LYS A 70 -1.32 23.48 -4.63
N THR A 71 -1.66 23.84 -3.39
CA THR A 71 -0.91 23.47 -2.20
C THR A 71 -0.87 21.96 -2.01
N ALA A 72 -1.99 21.28 -2.22
CA ALA A 72 -2.05 19.81 -2.13
C ALA A 72 -1.20 19.11 -3.20
N LYS A 73 -1.11 19.65 -4.41
CA LYS A 73 -0.22 19.14 -5.48
C LYS A 73 1.24 19.35 -5.13
N SER A 74 1.61 20.56 -4.72
CA SER A 74 2.99 20.88 -4.33
C SER A 74 3.47 20.07 -3.12
N GLN A 75 2.59 19.79 -2.16
CA GLN A 75 2.92 18.92 -1.01
C GLN A 75 3.17 17.48 -1.44
N LYS A 76 2.38 16.93 -2.37
CA LYS A 76 2.63 15.58 -2.91
C LYS A 76 3.93 15.48 -3.70
N GLU A 77 4.32 16.52 -4.42
CA GLU A 77 5.58 16.55 -5.16
C GLU A 77 6.79 16.68 -4.21
N ASN A 78 6.63 17.35 -3.07
CA ASN A 78 7.69 17.52 -2.05
C ASN A 78 7.75 16.37 -1.04
N GLU A 79 6.69 15.59 -0.87
CA GLU A 79 6.64 14.41 0.02
C GLU A 79 7.19 13.14 -0.63
N SER A 80 7.68 13.18 -1.86
CA SER A 80 8.52 12.12 -2.37
C SER A 80 9.77 12.06 -1.50
N PRO A 81 9.94 11.07 -0.60
CA PRO A 81 11.16 10.99 0.19
C PRO A 81 12.33 10.93 -0.78
N PRO A 82 13.44 11.63 -0.48
CA PRO A 82 14.64 11.53 -1.32
C PRO A 82 14.92 10.04 -1.50
N CYS A 83 15.09 9.60 -2.75
CA CYS A 83 15.44 8.23 -3.07
C CYS A 83 16.80 7.94 -2.40
N THR A 84 16.76 7.59 -1.13
CA THR A 84 17.93 7.01 -0.47
C THR A 84 18.26 5.75 -1.23
N ALA A 85 19.51 5.60 -1.64
CA ALA A 85 19.96 4.45 -2.39
C ALA A 85 19.53 3.18 -1.64
N PHE A 86 18.59 2.43 -2.21
CA PHE A 86 18.14 1.19 -1.61
C PHE A 86 19.27 0.18 -1.62
N VAL A 87 19.58 -0.35 -0.47
CA VAL A 87 20.54 -1.44 -0.30
C VAL A 87 19.75 -2.67 0.12
N LEU A 88 19.86 -3.72 -0.69
CA LEU A 88 19.22 -4.98 -0.38
C LEU A 88 19.82 -5.55 0.91
N PRO A 89 19.00 -5.87 1.94
CA PRO A 89 19.52 -6.45 3.18
C PRO A 89 20.30 -7.74 2.95
N GLU A 90 21.43 -7.94 3.65
CA GLU A 90 22.31 -9.11 3.49
C GLU A 90 21.62 -10.46 3.70
N TYR A 91 20.54 -10.49 4.49
CA TYR A 91 19.76 -11.71 4.72
C TYR A 91 18.77 -12.02 3.59
N ILE A 92 18.69 -11.17 2.57
CA ILE A 92 17.97 -11.45 1.32
C ILE A 92 19.01 -11.95 0.32
N VAL A 93 18.95 -13.24 0.02
CA VAL A 93 19.91 -13.93 -0.83
C VAL A 93 19.24 -14.40 -2.12
N PRO A 94 19.98 -14.67 -3.20
CA PRO A 94 19.44 -15.33 -4.39
C PRO A 94 18.72 -16.61 -4.03
N HIS A 95 17.76 -17.02 -4.83
CA HIS A 95 16.86 -18.15 -4.52
C HIS A 95 17.59 -19.47 -4.25
N ASN A 96 18.74 -19.72 -4.90
CA ASN A 96 19.64 -20.89 -4.72
C ASN A 96 18.87 -22.22 -4.56
N ASN A 97 17.82 -22.43 -5.32
CA ASN A 97 16.98 -23.62 -5.32
C ASN A 97 16.44 -24.02 -3.93
N ARG A 98 16.15 -23.05 -3.07
CA ARG A 98 15.60 -23.31 -1.75
C ARG A 98 14.24 -24.01 -1.85
N LYS A 99 14.09 -25.14 -1.18
CA LYS A 99 12.94 -26.03 -1.29
C LYS A 99 11.60 -25.29 -1.17
N LYS A 100 11.38 -24.50 -0.12
CA LYS A 100 10.13 -23.75 0.11
C LYS A 100 9.84 -22.75 -1.02
N LEU A 101 10.87 -22.09 -1.54
CA LEU A 101 10.72 -21.16 -2.66
C LEU A 101 10.35 -21.91 -3.94
N ILE A 102 10.99 -23.04 -4.22
CA ILE A 102 10.69 -23.86 -5.39
C ILE A 102 9.26 -24.43 -5.31
N GLU A 103 8.83 -24.93 -4.15
CA GLU A 103 7.45 -25.38 -3.93
C GLU A 103 6.44 -24.25 -4.20
N PHE A 104 6.75 -23.04 -3.73
CA PHE A 104 5.92 -21.87 -4.02
C PHE A 104 5.91 -21.56 -5.52
N CYS A 105 7.05 -21.54 -6.18
CA CYS A 105 7.15 -21.29 -7.62
C CYS A 105 6.35 -22.33 -8.43
N ASN A 106 6.46 -23.60 -8.08
CA ASN A 106 5.69 -24.67 -8.71
C ASN A 106 4.18 -24.48 -8.55
N THR A 107 3.73 -24.09 -7.35
CA THR A 107 2.32 -23.83 -7.07
C THR A 107 1.75 -22.72 -7.95
N TRP A 108 2.56 -21.71 -8.24
CA TRP A 108 2.13 -20.53 -9.00
C TRP A 108 2.60 -20.52 -10.45
N SER A 109 3.26 -21.59 -10.92
CA SER A 109 3.86 -21.70 -12.26
C SER A 109 4.80 -20.52 -12.57
N LEU A 110 5.74 -20.25 -11.66
CA LEU A 110 6.74 -19.20 -11.76
C LEU A 110 8.12 -19.82 -12.00
N ASP A 111 8.94 -19.17 -12.84
CA ASP A 111 10.37 -19.50 -12.95
C ASP A 111 11.17 -18.55 -12.04
N PRO A 112 11.82 -19.07 -10.98
CA PRO A 112 12.58 -18.25 -10.04
C PRO A 112 13.81 -17.60 -10.66
N THR A 113 14.40 -18.19 -11.69
CA THR A 113 15.59 -17.69 -12.37
C THR A 113 15.21 -16.54 -13.32
N GLU A 114 14.19 -16.76 -14.14
CA GLU A 114 13.67 -15.74 -15.06
C GLU A 114 13.19 -14.48 -14.32
N LEU A 115 12.53 -14.69 -13.18
CA LEU A 115 12.02 -13.61 -12.34
C LEU A 115 13.06 -12.98 -11.43
N ASP A 116 14.30 -13.46 -11.42
CA ASP A 116 15.36 -13.01 -10.49
C ASP A 116 14.88 -12.99 -9.03
N LEU A 117 14.21 -14.08 -8.60
CA LEU A 117 13.66 -14.17 -7.27
C LEU A 117 14.76 -14.33 -6.21
N HIS A 118 14.53 -13.71 -5.09
CA HIS A 118 15.39 -13.80 -3.92
C HIS A 118 14.62 -14.41 -2.74
N TYR A 119 15.36 -14.74 -1.68
CA TYR A 119 14.81 -15.37 -0.48
C TYR A 119 15.24 -14.65 0.78
N ASP A 120 14.30 -14.27 1.61
CA ASP A 120 14.55 -13.77 2.95
C ASP A 120 14.73 -14.94 3.91
N VAL A 121 15.99 -15.17 4.35
CA VAL A 121 16.33 -16.27 5.25
C VAL A 121 15.87 -16.07 6.69
N LYS A 122 15.54 -14.84 7.11
CA LYS A 122 15.06 -14.52 8.44
C LYS A 122 13.56 -14.76 8.61
N GLU A 123 12.80 -14.49 7.56
CA GLU A 123 11.35 -14.49 7.66
C GLU A 123 10.66 -15.51 6.74
N ASP A 124 11.40 -16.35 6.05
CA ASP A 124 10.88 -17.32 5.08
C ASP A 124 9.96 -16.65 4.05
N ARG A 125 10.51 -15.72 3.25
CA ARG A 125 9.77 -15.00 2.22
C ARG A 125 10.40 -15.19 0.86
N VAL A 126 9.57 -15.37 -0.16
CA VAL A 126 10.01 -15.12 -1.54
C VAL A 126 10.05 -13.63 -1.78
N VAL A 127 11.13 -13.13 -2.37
CA VAL A 127 11.35 -11.70 -2.55
C VAL A 127 11.43 -11.36 -4.03
N PHE A 128 10.60 -10.40 -4.42
CA PHE A 128 10.54 -9.81 -5.75
C PHE A 128 11.30 -8.47 -5.72
N LEU A 129 12.28 -8.31 -6.58
CA LEU A 129 13.06 -7.09 -6.70
C LEU A 129 12.29 -6.05 -7.52
N ILE A 130 12.25 -4.82 -7.04
CA ILE A 130 11.68 -3.69 -7.77
C ILE A 130 12.83 -2.95 -8.41
N LYS A 131 12.80 -2.87 -9.73
CA LYS A 131 13.88 -2.30 -10.53
C LYS A 131 13.42 -1.04 -11.26
N ASP A 132 14.35 -0.09 -11.39
CA ASP A 132 14.26 1.05 -12.30
C ASP A 132 15.39 0.87 -13.33
N GLY A 133 15.03 0.48 -14.53
CA GLY A 133 16.00 -0.07 -15.48
C GLY A 133 16.72 -1.29 -14.90
N ASN A 134 18.05 -1.23 -14.84
CA ASN A 134 18.87 -2.31 -14.27
C ASN A 134 19.18 -2.16 -12.77
N LYS A 135 18.72 -1.07 -12.15
CA LYS A 135 19.00 -0.78 -10.74
C LYS A 135 17.90 -1.30 -9.85
N VAL A 136 18.24 -2.05 -8.82
CA VAL A 136 17.31 -2.42 -7.75
C VAL A 136 17.07 -1.19 -6.88
N VAL A 137 15.82 -0.75 -6.79
CA VAL A 137 15.41 0.46 -6.06
C VAL A 137 14.53 0.15 -4.85
N ASP A 138 14.01 -1.07 -4.76
CA ASP A 138 13.26 -1.58 -3.62
C ASP A 138 13.08 -3.10 -3.74
N ALA A 139 12.42 -3.72 -2.77
CA ALA A 139 12.01 -5.11 -2.81
C ALA A 139 10.73 -5.35 -2.02
N THR A 140 9.98 -6.37 -2.40
CA THR A 140 8.79 -6.80 -1.67
C THR A 140 8.80 -8.31 -1.48
N GLY A 141 8.49 -8.77 -0.27
CA GLY A 141 8.54 -10.17 0.10
C GLY A 141 7.17 -10.74 0.47
N ARG A 142 6.83 -11.89 -0.10
CA ARG A 142 5.66 -12.67 0.26
C ARG A 142 6.03 -13.79 1.22
N ALA A 143 5.33 -13.88 2.35
CA ALA A 143 5.52 -14.98 3.31
C ALA A 143 5.16 -16.33 2.67
N LEU A 144 6.04 -17.31 2.87
CA LEU A 144 5.85 -18.71 2.45
C LEU A 144 5.16 -19.56 3.54
N THR A 145 4.89 -18.93 4.68
CA THR A 145 4.20 -19.53 5.84
C THR A 145 2.97 -18.68 6.19
N SER A 146 2.28 -19.03 7.28
CA SER A 146 1.17 -18.23 7.83
C SER A 146 1.60 -16.92 8.50
N ARG A 147 2.85 -16.52 8.41
CA ARG A 147 3.39 -15.30 9.00
C ARG A 147 2.69 -14.05 8.46
N LEU A 148 2.39 -13.12 9.36
CA LEU A 148 1.86 -11.80 9.03
C LEU A 148 2.96 -10.72 9.18
N PRO A 149 2.90 -9.64 8.41
CA PRO A 149 1.99 -9.46 7.27
C PRO A 149 2.32 -10.42 6.11
N LYS A 150 1.31 -10.81 5.33
CA LYS A 150 1.49 -11.69 4.16
C LYS A 150 2.48 -11.09 3.16
N TRP A 151 2.41 -9.80 2.93
CA TRP A 151 3.34 -9.01 2.11
C TRP A 151 4.13 -8.03 2.99
N LYS A 152 5.43 -7.90 2.73
CA LYS A 152 6.32 -6.98 3.43
C LYS A 152 7.16 -6.23 2.39
N ARG A 153 7.19 -4.90 2.50
CA ARG A 153 8.11 -4.07 1.73
C ARG A 153 9.40 -3.85 2.51
N TYR A 154 10.55 -3.83 1.82
CA TYR A 154 11.87 -3.69 2.45
C TYR A 154 12.41 -2.28 2.37
N GLY A 155 11.95 -1.49 1.41
CA GLY A 155 12.22 -0.07 1.27
C GLY A 155 10.95 0.77 1.26
N ASN A 156 11.05 1.98 0.76
CA ASN A 156 9.97 2.96 0.68
C ASN A 156 9.82 3.62 -0.71
N ASN A 157 10.44 3.03 -1.73
CA ASN A 157 10.34 3.56 -3.09
C ASN A 157 8.89 3.45 -3.60
N PRO A 158 8.30 4.48 -4.22
CA PRO A 158 6.91 4.46 -4.69
C PRO A 158 6.69 3.57 -5.92
N LEU A 159 7.74 3.15 -6.62
CA LEU A 159 7.59 2.35 -7.83
C LEU A 159 6.92 1.00 -7.54
N PRO A 160 6.00 0.55 -8.41
CA PRO A 160 5.42 -0.79 -8.34
C PRO A 160 6.43 -1.83 -8.84
N TYR A 161 6.18 -3.10 -8.50
CA TYR A 161 6.82 -4.21 -9.19
C TYR A 161 6.32 -4.24 -10.63
N HIS A 162 7.24 -4.32 -11.58
CA HIS A 162 6.95 -4.41 -13.02
C HIS A 162 7.60 -5.66 -13.59
N TYR A 163 6.88 -6.38 -14.44
CA TYR A 163 7.38 -7.55 -15.14
C TYR A 163 6.76 -7.66 -16.54
N GLY A 164 7.58 -8.08 -17.50
CA GLY A 164 7.20 -8.19 -18.90
C GLY A 164 7.49 -6.92 -19.71
N SER A 165 7.34 -7.04 -21.02
CA SER A 165 7.52 -5.94 -21.98
C SER A 165 6.39 -5.98 -23.02
N GLY A 166 5.86 -4.82 -23.38
CA GLY A 166 4.77 -4.75 -24.34
C GLY A 166 4.21 -3.33 -24.45
N THR A 167 3.27 -3.15 -25.37
CA THR A 167 2.59 -1.87 -25.61
C THR A 167 1.34 -1.69 -24.76
N VAL A 168 0.89 -2.75 -24.08
CA VAL A 168 -0.30 -2.74 -23.21
C VAL A 168 0.12 -3.06 -21.79
N GLY A 169 -0.18 -2.14 -20.85
CA GLY A 169 0.05 -2.33 -19.43
C GLY A 169 -1.16 -2.94 -18.74
N VAL A 170 -0.95 -3.97 -17.93
CA VAL A 170 -1.97 -4.58 -17.07
C VAL A 170 -1.62 -4.30 -15.62
N VAL A 171 -2.54 -3.70 -14.87
CA VAL A 171 -2.38 -3.46 -13.43
C VAL A 171 -3.06 -4.56 -12.66
N VAL A 172 -2.33 -5.18 -11.74
CA VAL A 172 -2.79 -6.30 -10.92
C VAL A 172 -2.52 -6.06 -9.44
N GLU A 173 -3.13 -6.87 -8.59
CA GLU A 173 -3.12 -6.67 -7.13
C GLU A 173 -1.75 -6.97 -6.50
N ASP A 174 -1.00 -7.95 -7.04
CA ASP A 174 0.26 -8.41 -6.43
C ASP A 174 1.32 -8.88 -7.44
N CYS A 175 2.56 -9.05 -6.95
CA CYS A 175 3.70 -9.44 -7.79
C CYS A 175 3.57 -10.84 -8.42
N VAL A 176 2.88 -11.76 -7.77
CA VAL A 176 2.65 -13.12 -8.30
C VAL A 176 1.75 -13.05 -9.53
N SER A 177 0.68 -12.27 -9.44
CA SER A 177 -0.23 -12.03 -10.55
C SER A 177 0.47 -11.32 -11.70
N ALA A 178 1.31 -10.31 -11.40
CA ALA A 178 2.10 -9.61 -12.42
C ALA A 178 3.06 -10.55 -13.15
N ALA A 179 3.81 -11.37 -12.41
CA ALA A 179 4.75 -12.34 -12.97
C ALA A 179 4.07 -13.38 -13.87
N ARG A 180 2.88 -13.85 -13.48
CA ARG A 180 2.13 -14.84 -14.29
C ARG A 180 1.57 -14.28 -15.60
N ILE A 181 1.20 -13.01 -15.62
CA ILE A 181 0.62 -12.36 -16.81
C ILE A 181 1.74 -11.89 -17.75
N GLY A 182 2.80 -11.31 -17.21
CA GLY A 182 3.88 -10.72 -18.00
C GLY A 182 4.80 -11.75 -18.68
N GLY A 183 4.79 -13.02 -18.27
CA GLY A 183 5.57 -14.12 -18.86
C GLY A 183 4.85 -14.88 -19.99
N LYS A 184 3.76 -14.33 -20.54
CA LYS A 184 2.98 -14.96 -21.63
C LYS A 184 3.11 -14.19 -22.92
#